data_61ce4cc16f93cec11c7595ed085f0723
#
_entry.id   61ce4cc16f93cec11c7595ed085f0723
#
_cell.length_a   1.000
_cell.length_b   1.000
_cell.length_c   1.000
_cell.angle_alpha   90.00
_cell.angle_beta   90.00
_cell.angle_gamma   90.00
#
_symmetry.space_group_name_H-M   'P 1'
#
loop_
_entity.id
_entity.type
_entity.pdbx_description
1 polymer ?
#
loop_
_entity_poly.entity_id
_entity_poly.type
_entity_poly.pdbx_seq_one_letter_code
_entity_poly.pdbx_strand_id
1 'polypeptide(L)'
;ALWFFLYLFNTAAWMTIIKASQPADDIQQATPNTKQSKVSFWWLYKITVSGFALNYATPGGLMGGEPYRIMSLAPKIGTERASSSVILYAMTHIFSHFWFWLLSVVLYIIIEDVSLFMWGFLSVIGGFCSLAIWFFVKGYKKGIAVSCMNILSHFPLIKKKIRGFIERHDEQLKTIDRQIAALHN
;
A
#
# COMPACT_ATOMS: atom_id res chain seq x y z
N ALA A 1 -24.03 -8.91 0.82
CA ALA A 1 -24.19 -7.48 0.49
C ALA A 1 -22.99 -6.65 0.99
N LEU A 2 -22.57 -6.77 2.28
CA LEU A 2 -21.50 -5.95 2.88
C LEU A 2 -20.16 -6.06 2.13
N TRP A 3 -19.71 -7.26 1.81
CA TRP A 3 -18.47 -7.52 1.09
C TRP A 3 -18.42 -6.87 -0.30
N PHE A 4 -19.55 -6.78 -0.97
CA PHE A 4 -19.63 -6.10 -2.26
C PHE A 4 -19.29 -4.62 -2.12
N PHE A 5 -19.87 -3.92 -1.15
CA PHE A 5 -19.58 -2.51 -0.89
C PHE A 5 -18.13 -2.31 -0.43
N LEU A 6 -17.60 -3.19 0.44
CA LEU A 6 -16.22 -3.13 0.88
C LEU A 6 -15.25 -3.16 -0.31
N TYR A 7 -15.41 -4.11 -1.22
CA TYR A 7 -14.55 -4.21 -2.41
C TYR A 7 -14.77 -3.06 -3.39
N LEU A 8 -15.96 -2.48 -3.41
CA LEU A 8 -16.24 -1.31 -4.24
C LEU A 8 -15.46 -0.08 -3.73
N PHE A 9 -15.45 0.17 -2.43
CA PHE A 9 -14.63 1.23 -1.81
C PHE A 9 -13.13 0.98 -1.99
N ASN A 10 -12.67 -0.26 -1.80
CA ASN A 10 -11.28 -0.63 -2.05
C ASN A 10 -10.86 -0.38 -3.49
N THR A 11 -11.73 -0.71 -4.45
CA THR A 11 -11.48 -0.46 -5.88
C THR A 11 -11.45 1.04 -6.19
N ALA A 12 -12.35 1.82 -5.58
CA ALA A 12 -12.37 3.27 -5.74
C ALA A 12 -11.07 3.91 -5.21
N ALA A 13 -10.60 3.48 -4.03
CA ALA A 13 -9.35 3.93 -3.47
C ALA A 13 -8.16 3.60 -4.39
N TRP A 14 -8.08 2.37 -4.90
CA TRP A 14 -7.01 1.98 -5.82
C TRP A 14 -7.10 2.74 -7.15
N MET A 15 -8.30 2.96 -7.70
CA MET A 15 -8.49 3.77 -8.90
C MET A 15 -7.99 5.20 -8.71
N THR A 16 -8.19 5.79 -7.52
CA THR A 16 -7.69 7.13 -7.18
C THR A 16 -6.17 7.16 -7.19
N ILE A 17 -5.52 6.13 -6.60
CA ILE A 17 -4.07 5.98 -6.60
C ILE A 17 -3.53 5.87 -8.03
N ILE A 18 -4.16 5.04 -8.89
CA ILE A 18 -3.74 4.89 -10.30
C ILE A 18 -3.85 6.22 -11.05
N LYS A 19 -4.92 6.98 -10.83
CA LYS A 19 -5.11 8.28 -11.47
C LYS A 19 -4.10 9.32 -10.99
N ALA A 20 -3.83 9.35 -9.68
CA ALA A 20 -2.89 10.28 -9.08
C ALA A 20 -1.42 9.98 -9.46
N SER A 21 -1.09 8.75 -9.79
CA SER A 21 0.22 8.36 -10.32
C SER A 21 0.39 8.60 -11.82
N GLN A 22 -0.51 9.32 -12.48
CA GLN A 22 -0.35 9.76 -13.88
C GLN A 22 0.47 11.06 -13.90
N PRO A 23 1.66 11.11 -14.53
CA PRO A 23 2.37 12.36 -14.74
C PRO A 23 1.51 13.31 -15.60
N ALA A 24 1.50 14.59 -15.26
CA ALA A 24 0.78 15.61 -16.03
C ALA A 24 1.26 15.69 -17.50
N ASP A 25 2.52 15.33 -17.75
CA ASP A 25 3.14 15.35 -19.08
C ASP A 25 2.62 14.26 -20.03
N ASP A 26 2.14 13.12 -19.49
CA ASP A 26 1.56 12.04 -20.30
C ASP A 26 0.19 12.43 -20.91
N ILE A 27 -0.46 13.47 -20.38
CA ILE A 27 -1.72 13.98 -20.92
C ILE A 27 -1.47 14.78 -22.20
N GLN A 28 -0.28 15.39 -22.35
CA GLN A 28 0.10 16.21 -23.51
C GLN A 28 0.90 15.47 -24.58
N GLN A 29 1.56 14.36 -24.23
CA GLN A 29 2.34 13.55 -25.16
C GLN A 29 1.68 12.21 -25.50
N ALA A 30 0.38 12.19 -25.71
CA ALA A 30 -0.30 11.07 -26.33
C ALA A 30 0.16 10.96 -27.80
N THR A 31 1.34 10.38 -28.01
CA THR A 31 1.74 9.90 -29.33
C THR A 31 0.68 8.90 -29.82
N PRO A 32 0.23 8.99 -31.08
CA PRO A 32 -0.92 8.21 -31.60
C PRO A 32 -0.76 6.68 -31.51
N ASN A 33 0.42 6.18 -31.18
CA ASN A 33 0.74 4.76 -31.19
C ASN A 33 0.76 4.06 -29.82
N THR A 34 0.63 4.79 -28.70
CA THR A 34 0.52 4.14 -27.40
C THR A 34 -0.95 4.20 -26.97
N LYS A 35 -1.73 3.20 -27.35
CA LYS A 35 -3.07 2.94 -26.81
C LYS A 35 -2.95 2.66 -25.32
N GLN A 36 -2.79 3.69 -24.49
CA GLN A 36 -3.03 3.58 -23.05
C GLN A 36 -4.52 3.24 -22.88
N SER A 37 -4.79 1.96 -22.72
CA SER A 37 -6.15 1.47 -22.57
C SER A 37 -6.68 1.99 -21.24
N LYS A 38 -7.74 2.82 -21.30
CA LYS A 38 -8.43 3.35 -20.14
C LYS A 38 -8.78 2.22 -19.18
N VAL A 39 -8.27 2.30 -17.94
CA VAL A 39 -8.60 1.33 -16.89
C VAL A 39 -10.07 1.55 -16.50
N SER A 40 -10.94 0.60 -16.84
CA SER A 40 -12.34 0.65 -16.44
C SER A 40 -12.50 0.28 -14.96
N PHE A 41 -13.39 0.98 -14.25
CA PHE A 41 -13.69 0.71 -12.84
C PHE A 41 -14.14 -0.73 -12.59
N TRP A 42 -15.06 -1.26 -13.39
CA TRP A 42 -15.58 -2.63 -13.26
C TRP A 42 -14.52 -3.70 -13.55
N TRP A 43 -13.64 -3.42 -14.48
CA TRP A 43 -12.50 -4.30 -14.73
C TRP A 43 -11.52 -4.32 -13.55
N LEU A 44 -11.24 -3.15 -12.99
CA LEU A 44 -10.39 -3.02 -11.79
C LEU A 44 -11.05 -3.71 -10.58
N TYR A 45 -12.37 -3.60 -10.44
CA TYR A 45 -13.15 -4.29 -9.41
C TYR A 45 -12.99 -5.81 -9.49
N LYS A 46 -13.10 -6.38 -10.70
CA LYS A 46 -12.87 -7.82 -10.90
C LYS A 46 -11.45 -8.23 -10.47
N ILE A 47 -10.42 -7.46 -10.84
CA ILE A 47 -9.04 -7.73 -10.43
C ILE A 47 -8.85 -7.59 -8.92
N THR A 48 -9.51 -6.60 -8.30
CA THR A 48 -9.46 -6.43 -6.85
C THR A 48 -10.03 -7.66 -6.14
N VAL A 49 -11.23 -8.09 -6.53
CA VAL A 49 -11.87 -9.28 -5.94
C VAL A 49 -11.06 -10.55 -6.19
N SER A 50 -10.59 -10.76 -7.43
CA SER A 50 -9.75 -11.93 -7.77
C SER A 50 -8.43 -11.93 -7.01
N GLY A 51 -7.80 -10.77 -6.82
CA GLY A 51 -6.58 -10.65 -6.02
C GLY A 51 -6.82 -11.01 -4.55
N PHE A 52 -7.91 -10.58 -3.95
CA PHE A 52 -8.28 -11.00 -2.60
C PHE A 52 -8.56 -12.50 -2.53
N ALA A 53 -9.30 -13.05 -3.50
CA ALA A 53 -9.55 -14.51 -3.55
C ALA A 53 -8.26 -15.32 -3.65
N LEU A 54 -7.28 -14.87 -4.44
CA LEU A 54 -5.97 -15.51 -4.55
C LEU A 54 -5.19 -15.44 -3.24
N ASN A 55 -5.27 -14.34 -2.49
CA ASN A 55 -4.64 -14.25 -1.17
C ASN A 55 -5.19 -15.28 -0.18
N TYR A 56 -6.48 -15.63 -0.26
CA TYR A 56 -7.07 -16.69 0.56
C TYR A 56 -6.74 -18.10 0.03
N ALA A 57 -6.58 -18.26 -1.27
CA ALA A 57 -6.32 -19.57 -1.89
C ALA A 57 -4.84 -19.98 -1.84
N THR A 58 -3.91 -19.03 -1.73
CA THR A 58 -2.47 -19.33 -1.71
C THR A 58 -2.00 -19.70 -0.30
N PRO A 59 -1.24 -20.79 -0.13
CA PRO A 59 -0.63 -21.13 1.15
C PRO A 59 0.37 -20.02 1.56
N GLY A 60 0.21 -19.52 2.77
CA GLY A 60 1.00 -18.38 3.28
C GLY A 60 0.26 -17.03 3.30
N GLY A 61 -0.99 -16.97 2.87
CA GLY A 61 -1.92 -15.83 2.92
C GLY A 61 -1.27 -14.48 2.64
N LEU A 62 -1.60 -13.79 1.59
CA LEU A 62 -1.12 -12.47 1.18
C LEU A 62 -0.09 -12.43 0.03
N MET A 63 0.40 -13.56 -0.49
CA MET A 63 1.47 -13.52 -1.51
C MET A 63 0.99 -13.72 -2.96
N GLY A 64 -0.26 -14.09 -3.20
CA GLY A 64 -0.77 -14.35 -4.55
C GLY A 64 -1.47 -13.18 -5.24
N GLY A 65 -2.13 -12.35 -4.47
CA GLY A 65 -2.98 -11.29 -4.99
C GLY A 65 -2.23 -10.08 -5.53
N GLU A 66 -1.15 -9.66 -4.90
CA GLU A 66 -0.34 -8.52 -5.32
C GLU A 66 0.36 -8.79 -6.66
N PRO A 67 1.09 -9.90 -6.85
CA PRO A 67 1.65 -10.25 -8.15
C PRO A 67 0.60 -10.36 -9.25
N TYR A 68 -0.55 -10.98 -8.95
CA TYR A 68 -1.66 -11.06 -9.91
C TYR A 68 -2.18 -9.69 -10.34
N ARG A 69 -2.36 -8.76 -9.40
CA ARG A 69 -2.77 -7.38 -9.68
C ARG A 69 -1.77 -6.66 -10.56
N ILE A 70 -0.46 -6.79 -10.25
CA ILE A 70 0.62 -6.20 -11.05
C ILE A 70 0.60 -6.78 -12.47
N MET A 71 0.60 -8.10 -12.62
CA MET A 71 0.58 -8.76 -13.93
C MET A 71 -0.65 -8.39 -14.77
N SER A 72 -1.81 -8.26 -14.14
CA SER A 72 -3.04 -7.87 -14.82
C SER A 72 -3.04 -6.41 -15.27
N LEU A 73 -2.45 -5.53 -14.47
CA LEU A 73 -2.46 -4.08 -14.72
C LEU A 73 -1.32 -3.64 -15.65
N ALA A 74 -0.16 -4.32 -15.59
CA ALA A 74 1.04 -4.00 -16.37
C ALA A 74 0.81 -3.81 -17.87
N PRO A 75 0.01 -4.65 -18.58
CA PRO A 75 -0.25 -4.45 -20.01
C PRO A 75 -1.01 -3.16 -20.33
N LYS A 76 -1.69 -2.55 -19.35
CA LYS A 76 -2.50 -1.34 -19.54
C LYS A 76 -1.77 -0.04 -19.23
N ILE A 77 -0.93 -0.04 -18.19
CA ILE A 77 -0.30 1.18 -17.66
C ILE A 77 1.24 1.07 -17.55
N GLY A 78 1.82 -0.04 -17.94
CA GLY A 78 3.24 -0.32 -17.79
C GLY A 78 3.56 -0.99 -16.45
N THR A 79 4.65 -1.79 -16.42
CA THR A 79 5.02 -2.61 -15.26
C THR A 79 5.41 -1.76 -14.06
N GLU A 80 6.15 -0.68 -14.26
CA GLU A 80 6.60 0.20 -13.18
C GLU A 80 5.43 0.88 -12.47
N ARG A 81 4.50 1.44 -13.23
CA ARG A 81 3.30 2.10 -12.68
C ARG A 81 2.35 1.11 -12.04
N ALA A 82 2.19 -0.07 -12.63
CA ALA A 82 1.40 -1.13 -12.05
C ALA A 82 1.95 -1.56 -10.69
N SER A 83 3.26 -1.80 -10.61
CA SER A 83 3.93 -2.18 -9.36
C SER A 83 3.82 -1.09 -8.30
N SER A 84 4.12 0.16 -8.64
CA SER A 84 4.03 1.29 -7.72
C SER A 84 2.62 1.48 -7.18
N SER A 85 1.60 1.39 -8.04
CA SER A 85 0.19 1.57 -7.63
C SER A 85 -0.27 0.46 -6.69
N VAL A 86 0.15 -0.80 -6.91
CA VAL A 86 -0.20 -1.93 -6.06
C VAL A 86 0.52 -1.85 -4.72
N ILE A 87 1.80 -1.48 -4.70
CA ILE A 87 2.58 -1.29 -3.47
C ILE A 87 1.97 -0.16 -2.65
N LEU A 88 1.68 1.00 -3.27
CA LEU A 88 1.09 2.14 -2.58
C LEU A 88 -0.30 1.81 -2.04
N TYR A 89 -1.11 1.08 -2.80
CA TYR A 89 -2.41 0.59 -2.35
C TYR A 89 -2.27 -0.32 -1.12
N ALA A 90 -1.35 -1.29 -1.14
CA ALA A 90 -1.09 -2.19 -0.02
C ALA A 90 -0.62 -1.42 1.23
N MET A 91 0.28 -0.46 1.06
CA MET A 91 0.75 0.41 2.15
C MET A 91 -0.37 1.24 2.76
N THR A 92 -1.22 1.86 1.94
CA THR A 92 -2.39 2.62 2.40
C THR A 92 -3.37 1.72 3.17
N HIS A 93 -3.55 0.49 2.71
CA HIS A 93 -4.40 -0.49 3.37
C HIS A 93 -3.86 -0.88 4.76
N ILE A 94 -2.56 -1.15 4.87
CA ILE A 94 -1.90 -1.43 6.15
C ILE A 94 -2.00 -0.22 7.09
N PHE A 95 -1.77 0.99 6.59
CA PHE A 95 -1.86 2.22 7.36
C PHE A 95 -3.28 2.45 7.92
N SER A 96 -4.31 2.16 7.13
CA SER A 96 -5.71 2.28 7.58
C SER A 96 -6.06 1.31 8.72
N HIS A 97 -5.41 0.13 8.79
CA HIS A 97 -5.60 -0.81 9.90
C HIS A 97 -5.07 -0.26 11.23
N PHE A 98 -3.92 0.43 11.24
CA PHE A 98 -3.41 1.06 12.46
C PHE A 98 -4.32 2.17 12.96
N TRP A 99 -4.91 2.96 12.06
CA TRP A 99 -5.93 3.95 12.42
C TRP A 99 -7.18 3.32 13.00
N PHE A 100 -7.66 2.24 12.39
CA PHE A 100 -8.82 1.51 12.87
C PHE A 100 -8.58 0.92 14.27
N TRP A 101 -7.41 0.32 14.51
CA TRP A 101 -7.05 -0.23 15.82
C TRP A 101 -6.91 0.88 16.87
N LEU A 102 -6.29 1.99 16.53
CA LEU A 102 -6.20 3.14 17.45
C LEU A 102 -7.57 3.68 17.81
N LEU A 103 -8.46 3.84 16.82
CA LEU A 103 -9.84 4.26 17.05
C LEU A 103 -10.58 3.26 17.95
N SER A 104 -10.39 1.97 17.74
CA SER A 104 -10.99 0.91 18.57
C SER A 104 -10.52 0.98 20.01
N VAL A 105 -9.25 1.25 20.26
CA VAL A 105 -8.70 1.46 21.61
C VAL A 105 -9.37 2.67 22.29
N VAL A 106 -9.47 3.79 21.57
CA VAL A 106 -10.10 5.01 22.09
C VAL A 106 -11.59 4.77 22.41
N LEU A 107 -12.34 4.14 21.50
CA LEU A 107 -13.74 3.83 21.69
C LEU A 107 -13.97 2.88 22.88
N TYR A 108 -13.11 1.86 23.03
CA TYR A 108 -13.19 0.94 24.15
C TYR A 108 -13.02 1.66 25.50
N ILE A 109 -12.03 2.55 25.61
CA ILE A 109 -11.78 3.35 26.81
C ILE A 109 -12.99 4.26 27.16
N ILE A 110 -13.71 4.76 26.15
CA ILE A 110 -14.86 5.66 26.36
C ILE A 110 -16.12 4.89 26.79
N ILE A 111 -16.30 3.67 26.27
CA ILE A 111 -17.56 2.91 26.43
C ILE A 111 -17.52 2.01 27.66
N GLU A 112 -16.36 1.44 28.01
CA GLU A 112 -16.22 0.42 29.02
C GLU A 112 -15.42 0.92 30.24
N ASP A 113 -15.79 0.43 31.44
CA ASP A 113 -15.01 0.65 32.65
C ASP A 113 -13.74 -0.19 32.63
N VAL A 114 -12.61 0.47 32.41
CA VAL A 114 -11.31 -0.18 32.15
C VAL A 114 -10.62 -0.54 33.46
N SER A 115 -10.38 -1.84 33.71
CA SER A 115 -9.56 -2.30 34.84
C SER A 115 -8.09 -1.88 34.71
N LEU A 116 -7.36 -1.82 35.83
CA LEU A 116 -5.94 -1.42 35.85
C LEU A 116 -5.08 -2.28 34.91
N PHE A 117 -5.33 -3.57 34.87
CA PHE A 117 -4.63 -4.49 33.96
C PHE A 117 -4.91 -4.17 32.49
N MET A 118 -6.17 -3.87 32.17
CA MET A 118 -6.59 -3.53 30.81
C MET A 118 -6.01 -2.19 30.37
N TRP A 119 -5.87 -1.21 31.27
CA TRP A 119 -5.17 0.04 31.00
C TRP A 119 -3.74 -0.17 30.52
N GLY A 120 -3.00 -1.08 31.16
CA GLY A 120 -1.63 -1.45 30.71
C GLY A 120 -1.62 -2.03 29.30
N PHE A 121 -2.53 -2.97 29.03
CA PHE A 121 -2.62 -3.63 27.73
C PHE A 121 -3.02 -2.66 26.61
N LEU A 122 -4.05 -1.83 26.82
CA LEU A 122 -4.49 -0.84 25.86
C LEU A 122 -3.45 0.24 25.59
N SER A 123 -2.68 0.63 26.61
CA SER A 123 -1.59 1.60 26.48
C SER A 123 -0.46 1.05 25.59
N VAL A 124 -0.12 -0.23 25.71
CA VAL A 124 0.88 -0.88 24.84
C VAL A 124 0.39 -0.92 23.40
N ILE A 125 -0.85 -1.37 23.16
CA ILE A 125 -1.41 -1.42 21.78
C ILE A 125 -1.56 -0.03 21.20
N GLY A 126 -2.12 0.92 21.93
CA GLY A 126 -2.29 2.31 21.49
C GLY A 126 -0.96 3.00 21.20
N GLY A 127 0.04 2.77 22.06
CA GLY A 127 1.41 3.24 21.86
C GLY A 127 2.04 2.67 20.61
N PHE A 128 1.91 1.37 20.39
CA PHE A 128 2.41 0.70 19.18
C PHE A 128 1.73 1.24 17.91
N CYS A 129 0.40 1.37 17.91
CA CYS A 129 -0.33 1.94 16.77
C CYS A 129 0.07 3.39 16.49
N SER A 130 0.20 4.21 17.53
CA SER A 130 0.63 5.61 17.41
C SER A 130 2.04 5.74 16.85
N LEU A 131 2.96 4.88 17.31
CA LEU A 131 4.33 4.81 16.79
C LEU A 131 4.36 4.38 15.33
N ALA A 132 3.56 3.39 14.95
CA ALA A 132 3.43 2.92 13.57
C ALA A 132 2.87 4.03 12.66
N ILE A 133 1.82 4.72 13.09
CA ILE A 133 1.24 5.86 12.36
C ILE A 133 2.27 6.98 12.19
N TRP A 134 2.96 7.36 13.26
CA TRP A 134 4.02 8.38 13.21
C TRP A 134 5.13 8.00 12.23
N PHE A 135 5.56 6.73 12.28
CA PHE A 135 6.58 6.21 11.38
C PHE A 135 6.11 6.26 9.91
N PHE A 136 4.87 5.87 9.64
CA PHE A 136 4.27 5.96 8.30
C PHE A 136 4.21 7.40 7.79
N VAL A 137 3.70 8.33 8.60
CA VAL A 137 3.60 9.75 8.23
C VAL A 137 4.97 10.38 7.99
N LYS A 138 5.95 10.05 8.84
CA LYS A 138 7.32 10.56 8.68
C LYS A 138 8.04 9.92 7.50
N GLY A 139 7.84 8.61 7.29
CA GLY A 139 8.39 7.86 6.17
C GLY A 139 7.79 8.31 4.83
N TYR A 140 6.51 8.62 4.79
CA TYR A 140 5.82 9.13 3.60
C TYR A 140 6.46 10.43 3.07
N LYS A 141 6.90 11.31 3.98
CA LYS A 141 7.60 12.57 3.62
C LYS A 141 9.05 12.39 3.17
N LYS A 142 9.71 11.28 3.52
CA LYS A 142 11.15 11.02 3.26
C LYS A 142 11.44 9.93 2.23
N GLY A 143 10.42 9.37 1.58
CA GLY A 143 10.57 8.18 0.75
C GLY A 143 10.41 6.91 1.60
N ILE A 144 9.22 6.33 1.57
CA ILE A 144 8.89 5.15 2.40
C ILE A 144 9.69 3.93 1.97
N ALA A 145 9.88 3.73 0.66
CA ALA A 145 10.57 2.56 0.14
C ALA A 145 12.03 2.54 0.59
N VAL A 146 12.74 3.66 0.45
CA VAL A 146 14.14 3.80 0.90
C VAL A 146 14.23 3.75 2.42
N SER A 147 13.30 4.37 3.16
CA SER A 147 13.32 4.37 4.64
C SER A 147 13.07 2.99 5.22
N CYS A 148 12.09 2.23 4.71
CA CYS A 148 11.85 0.84 5.11
C CYS A 148 13.07 -0.05 4.82
N MET A 149 13.68 0.11 3.65
CA MET A 149 14.83 -0.66 3.25
C MET A 149 16.06 -0.36 4.14
N ASN A 150 16.26 0.91 4.49
CA ASN A 150 17.33 1.30 5.42
C ASN A 150 17.12 0.72 6.83
N ILE A 151 15.89 0.64 7.31
CA ILE A 151 15.59 0.04 8.62
C ILE A 151 15.81 -1.47 8.57
N LEU A 152 15.32 -2.14 7.51
CA LEU A 152 15.55 -3.57 7.31
C LEU A 152 17.05 -3.91 7.16
N SER A 153 17.85 -3.00 6.60
CA SER A 153 19.30 -3.18 6.46
C SER A 153 20.05 -3.12 7.81
N HIS A 154 19.43 -2.59 8.87
CA HIS A 154 19.99 -2.59 10.22
C HIS A 154 19.83 -3.93 10.95
N PHE A 155 18.95 -4.81 10.47
CA PHE A 155 18.79 -6.15 11.06
C PHE A 155 19.91 -7.08 10.59
N PRO A 156 20.77 -7.59 11.50
CA PRO A 156 21.99 -8.32 11.13
C PRO A 156 21.74 -9.63 10.37
N LEU A 157 20.59 -10.27 10.59
CA LEU A 157 20.21 -11.54 9.96
C LEU A 157 19.86 -11.42 8.45
N ILE A 158 19.48 -10.22 8.01
CA ILE A 158 18.92 -10.03 6.65
C ILE A 158 19.79 -9.07 5.82
N LYS A 159 20.75 -8.39 6.47
CA LYS A 159 21.62 -7.34 5.92
C LYS A 159 22.25 -7.69 4.56
N LYS A 160 22.78 -8.93 4.43
CA LYS A 160 23.51 -9.36 3.24
C LYS A 160 22.60 -9.59 2.02
N LYS A 161 21.36 -10.06 2.25
CA LYS A 161 20.37 -10.33 1.19
C LYS A 161 19.68 -9.06 0.71
N ILE A 162 19.40 -8.15 1.64
CA ILE A 162 18.74 -6.87 1.35
C ILE A 162 19.68 -5.90 0.64
N ARG A 163 20.96 -5.86 1.00
CA ARG A 163 21.94 -4.98 0.34
C ARG A 163 22.09 -5.32 -1.15
N GLY A 164 22.17 -6.59 -1.50
CA GLY A 164 22.22 -7.02 -2.90
C GLY A 164 20.92 -6.78 -3.67
N PHE A 165 19.77 -6.73 -2.96
CA PHE A 165 18.50 -6.40 -3.57
C PHE A 165 18.36 -4.88 -3.80
N ILE A 166 18.80 -4.05 -2.84
CA ILE A 166 18.83 -2.59 -2.96
C ILE A 166 19.70 -2.16 -4.14
N GLU A 167 20.92 -2.69 -4.24
CA GLU A 167 21.86 -2.35 -5.32
C GLU A 167 21.34 -2.72 -6.71
N ARG A 168 20.55 -3.79 -6.82
CA ARG A 168 19.93 -4.21 -8.10
C ARG A 168 18.68 -3.42 -8.48
N HIS A 169 17.99 -2.81 -7.50
CA HIS A 169 16.67 -2.18 -7.72
C HIS A 169 16.64 -0.72 -7.27
N ASP A 170 17.80 -0.08 -7.04
CA ASP A 170 17.92 1.29 -6.51
C ASP A 170 17.15 2.30 -7.38
N GLU A 171 17.24 2.20 -8.70
CA GLU A 171 16.51 3.06 -9.62
C GLU A 171 14.98 2.86 -9.54
N GLN A 172 14.53 1.62 -9.38
CA GLN A 172 13.10 1.32 -9.23
C GLN A 172 12.54 1.84 -7.90
N LEU A 173 13.31 1.72 -6.82
CA LEU A 173 12.96 2.23 -5.51
C LEU A 173 12.87 3.76 -5.49
N LYS A 174 13.82 4.44 -6.12
CA LYS A 174 13.80 5.90 -6.29
C LYS A 174 12.62 6.36 -7.15
N THR A 175 12.25 5.60 -8.17
CA THR A 175 11.10 5.89 -9.02
C THR A 175 9.79 5.76 -8.22
N ILE A 176 9.65 4.72 -7.39
CA ILE A 176 8.51 4.55 -6.48
C ILE A 176 8.42 5.73 -5.51
N ASP A 177 9.52 6.11 -4.89
CA ASP A 177 9.55 7.25 -3.96
C ASP A 177 9.23 8.60 -4.63
N ARG A 178 9.69 8.82 -5.87
CA ARG A 178 9.32 10.01 -6.67
C ARG A 178 7.83 10.03 -6.99
N GLN A 179 7.24 8.88 -7.35
CA GLN A 179 5.80 8.79 -7.62
C GLN A 179 4.97 9.00 -6.36
N ILE A 180 5.43 8.51 -5.20
CA ILE A 180 4.80 8.77 -3.90
C ILE A 180 4.89 10.26 -3.54
N ALA A 181 6.04 10.89 -3.78
CA ALA A 181 6.24 12.33 -3.52
C ALA A 181 5.37 13.21 -4.44
N ALA A 182 5.19 12.83 -5.71
CA ALA A 182 4.34 13.54 -6.67
C ALA A 182 2.85 13.54 -6.29
N LEU A 183 2.42 12.62 -5.44
CA LEU A 183 1.03 12.58 -4.93
C LEU A 183 0.78 13.61 -3.82
N HIS A 184 1.82 14.29 -3.33
CA HIS A 184 1.72 15.22 -2.20
C HIS A 184 1.77 16.71 -2.63
N ASN A 185 2.15 16.99 -3.87
CA ASN A 185 2.09 18.33 -4.49
C ASN A 185 0.86 18.49 -5.37
#